data_eaca362503161ce9dc8555b72c28671a
#
_entry.id   eaca362503161ce9dc8555b72c28671a
#
_cell.length_a   1.000
_cell.length_b   1.000
_cell.length_c   1.000
_cell.angle_alpha   90.00
_cell.angle_beta   90.00
_cell.angle_gamma   90.00
#
_symmetry.space_group_name_H-M   'P 1'
#
loop_
_entity.id
_entity.type
_entity.pdbx_description
1 polymer ?
#
loop_
_entity_poly.entity_id
_entity_poly.type
_entity_poly.pdbx_seq_one_letter_code
_entity_poly.pdbx_strand_id
1 'polypeptide(L)'
;MVLNTENDMGQTKITPLKDIHGKLGAKMVPFAGWEMPLFYKTITYEHEAVRTKAGIFDLTHMGELRISGKNCELELAQLTTNDPTRLLPGR
;
A
#
# COMPACT_ATOMS: atom_id res chain seq x y z
N MET A 1 21.37 10.16 -4.58
CA MET A 1 19.98 9.99 -4.11
C MET A 1 20.00 10.08 -2.59
N VAL A 2 19.53 11.15 -2.03
CA VAL A 2 19.39 11.30 -0.57
C VAL A 2 17.99 10.81 -0.23
N LEU A 3 17.90 9.65 0.42
CA LEU A 3 16.67 9.22 1.08
C LEU A 3 16.55 10.06 2.36
N ASN A 4 15.81 11.14 2.29
CA ASN A 4 15.38 11.85 3.50
C ASN A 4 14.36 10.95 4.21
N THR A 5 14.85 10.06 5.03
CA THR A 5 14.08 9.47 6.11
C THR A 5 14.06 10.48 7.26
N GLU A 6 13.48 11.64 7.07
CA GLU A 6 13.06 12.43 8.21
C GLU A 6 11.98 11.61 8.90
N ASN A 7 12.38 11.05 10.04
CA ASN A 7 11.51 10.44 11.02
C ASN A 7 10.43 11.46 11.41
N ASP A 8 9.30 11.41 10.72
CA ASP A 8 8.05 11.98 11.22
C ASP A 8 7.52 11.03 12.31
N MET A 9 8.30 10.92 13.38
CA MET A 9 8.00 10.08 14.56
C MET A 9 6.98 10.78 15.47
N GLY A 10 5.95 11.41 14.91
CA GLY A 10 5.00 12.16 15.74
C GLY A 10 3.55 12.15 15.28
N GLN A 11 3.24 11.96 14.02
CA GLN A 11 1.86 11.98 13.54
C GLN A 11 1.50 10.75 12.72
N THR A 12 0.50 10.00 13.20
CA THR A 12 -0.11 8.92 12.42
C THR A 12 -0.79 9.52 11.19
N LYS A 13 -0.39 9.07 10.00
CA LYS A 13 -1.00 9.49 8.74
C LYS A 13 -2.42 8.95 8.62
N ILE A 14 -3.26 9.70 7.92
CA ILE A 14 -4.69 9.40 7.79
C ILE A 14 -4.99 9.14 6.32
N THR A 15 -5.64 8.01 6.02
CA THR A 15 -6.12 7.72 4.67
C THR A 15 -7.23 8.70 4.26
N PRO A 16 -7.29 9.14 2.99
CA PRO A 16 -8.40 9.95 2.49
C PRO A 16 -9.78 9.28 2.65
N LEU A 17 -9.80 7.96 2.83
CA LEU A 17 -11.02 7.18 2.99
C LEU A 17 -11.46 6.99 4.45
N LYS A 18 -10.78 7.62 5.42
CA LYS A 18 -11.06 7.46 6.85
C LYS A 18 -12.54 7.60 7.22
N ASP A 19 -13.19 8.64 6.72
CA ASP A 19 -14.60 8.89 7.03
C ASP A 19 -15.52 7.80 6.46
N ILE A 20 -15.17 7.26 5.30
CA ILE A 20 -15.90 6.16 4.68
C ILE A 20 -15.72 4.88 5.51
N HIS A 21 -14.49 4.58 5.93
CA HIS A 21 -14.20 3.45 6.81
C HIS A 21 -15.00 3.54 8.11
N GLY A 22 -15.02 4.71 8.74
CA GLY A 22 -15.79 4.96 9.96
C GLY A 22 -17.29 4.76 9.77
N LYS A 23 -17.87 5.31 8.68
CA LYS A 23 -19.30 5.14 8.35
C LYS A 23 -19.67 3.67 8.09
N LEU A 24 -18.74 2.88 7.57
CA LEU A 24 -18.93 1.45 7.33
C LEU A 24 -18.66 0.58 8.58
N GLY A 25 -18.32 1.20 9.72
CA GLY A 25 -18.09 0.51 10.97
C GLY A 25 -16.73 -0.22 11.06
N ALA A 26 -15.73 0.27 10.32
CA ALA A 26 -14.40 -0.32 10.35
C ALA A 26 -13.74 -0.19 11.73
N LYS A 27 -13.08 -1.25 12.18
CA LYS A 27 -12.12 -1.17 13.28
C LYS A 27 -10.81 -0.60 12.75
N MET A 28 -10.52 0.64 13.10
CA MET A 28 -9.28 1.31 12.71
C MET A 28 -8.13 0.94 13.67
N VAL A 29 -6.92 0.74 13.11
CA VAL A 29 -5.70 0.40 13.86
C VAL A 29 -4.49 1.12 13.27
N PRO A 30 -3.44 1.37 14.07
CA PRO A 30 -2.16 1.81 13.55
C PRO A 30 -1.50 0.71 12.70
N PHE A 31 -1.09 1.06 11.49
CA PHE A 31 -0.40 0.16 10.58
C PHE A 31 0.59 0.94 9.71
N ALA A 32 1.88 0.60 9.77
CA ALA A 32 2.96 1.22 8.98
C ALA A 32 2.96 2.77 9.02
N GLY A 33 2.68 3.36 10.20
CA GLY A 33 2.58 4.82 10.38
C GLY A 33 1.28 5.46 9.90
N TRP A 34 0.30 4.67 9.51
CA TRP A 34 -1.02 5.10 9.09
C TRP A 34 -2.11 4.58 10.03
N GLU A 35 -3.25 5.26 10.07
CA GLU A 35 -4.49 4.73 10.65
C GLU A 35 -5.28 4.02 9.55
N MET A 36 -5.35 2.68 9.64
CA MET A 36 -5.90 1.83 8.59
C MET A 36 -7.02 0.93 9.10
N PRO A 37 -8.00 0.55 8.25
CA PRO A 37 -9.05 -0.40 8.64
C PRO A 37 -8.49 -1.81 8.75
N LEU A 38 -8.72 -2.46 9.88
CA LEU A 38 -8.37 -3.86 10.10
C LEU A 38 -9.45 -4.81 9.59
N PHE A 39 -10.70 -4.53 9.91
CA PHE A 39 -11.88 -5.25 9.43
C PHE A 39 -13.15 -4.42 9.67
N TYR A 40 -14.25 -4.79 9.02
CA TYR A 40 -15.58 -4.18 9.19
C TYR A 40 -16.56 -5.10 9.95
N LYS A 41 -16.57 -6.37 9.65
CA LYS A 41 -17.35 -7.39 10.36
C LYS A 41 -16.44 -8.29 11.20
N THR A 42 -15.80 -9.24 10.53
CA THR A 42 -14.78 -10.11 11.12
C THR A 42 -13.73 -10.44 10.05
N ILE A 43 -12.51 -10.73 10.48
CA ILE A 43 -11.41 -11.09 9.57
C ILE A 43 -11.80 -12.33 8.75
N THR A 44 -12.36 -13.36 9.40
CA THR A 44 -12.75 -14.60 8.71
C THR A 44 -13.82 -14.37 7.66
N TYR A 45 -14.86 -13.59 7.98
CA TYR A 45 -15.92 -13.26 7.03
C TYR A 45 -15.40 -12.54 5.79
N GLU A 46 -14.53 -11.56 5.98
CA GLU A 46 -13.97 -10.76 4.89
C GLU A 46 -12.97 -11.57 4.05
N HIS A 47 -12.17 -12.42 4.70
CA HIS A 47 -11.30 -13.37 4.00
C HIS A 47 -12.12 -14.31 3.09
N GLU A 48 -13.19 -14.87 3.59
CA GLU A 48 -14.07 -15.76 2.82
C GLU A 48 -14.74 -15.01 1.66
N ALA A 49 -15.16 -13.75 1.87
CA ALA A 49 -15.73 -12.92 0.82
C ALA A 49 -14.73 -12.68 -0.35
N VAL A 50 -13.46 -12.44 -0.04
CA VAL A 50 -12.41 -12.32 -1.06
C VAL A 50 -12.21 -13.63 -1.84
N ARG A 51 -12.28 -14.77 -1.14
CA ARG A 51 -12.08 -16.10 -1.75
C ARG A 51 -13.24 -16.56 -2.61
N THR A 52 -14.48 -16.18 -2.27
CA THR A 52 -15.70 -16.71 -2.91
C THR A 52 -16.47 -15.68 -3.75
N LYS A 53 -16.16 -14.39 -3.58
CA LYS A 53 -16.87 -13.29 -4.25
C LYS A 53 -15.86 -12.26 -4.76
N ALA A 54 -15.79 -11.10 -4.10
CA ALA A 54 -14.86 -10.03 -4.41
C ALA A 54 -14.49 -9.27 -3.14
N GLY A 55 -13.30 -8.64 -3.12
CA GLY A 55 -12.86 -7.75 -2.07
C GLY A 55 -12.25 -6.47 -2.64
N ILE A 56 -12.40 -5.38 -1.91
CA ILE A 56 -11.74 -4.11 -2.19
C ILE A 56 -10.88 -3.73 -0.99
N PHE A 57 -9.70 -3.18 -1.25
CA PHE A 57 -8.72 -2.86 -0.22
C PHE A 57 -8.26 -1.41 -0.35
N ASP A 58 -8.17 -0.70 0.78
CA ASP A 58 -7.48 0.57 0.85
C ASP A 58 -5.96 0.31 0.93
N LEU A 59 -5.22 0.77 -0.07
CA LEU A 59 -3.77 0.63 -0.16
C LEU A 59 -3.05 1.97 -0.04
N THR A 60 -3.69 3.00 0.52
CA THR A 60 -3.13 4.36 0.64
C THR A 60 -1.79 4.39 1.39
N HIS A 61 -1.54 3.41 2.27
CA HIS A 61 -0.28 3.29 3.01
C HIS A 61 0.90 2.81 2.15
N MET A 62 0.65 2.32 0.94
CA MET A 62 1.68 1.90 0.00
C MET A 62 2.16 3.09 -0.83
N GLY A 63 3.48 3.19 -1.02
CA GLY A 63 4.08 4.21 -1.87
C GLY A 63 4.08 3.80 -3.34
N GLU A 64 4.08 4.80 -4.21
CA GLU A 64 4.30 4.63 -5.63
C GLU A 64 5.55 5.41 -6.05
N LEU A 65 6.42 4.78 -6.83
CA LEU A 65 7.63 5.39 -7.35
C LEU A 65 7.59 5.36 -8.88
N ARG A 66 7.73 6.52 -9.49
CA ARG A 66 7.95 6.62 -10.93
C ARG A 66 9.43 6.75 -11.22
N ILE A 67 9.98 5.78 -11.93
CA ILE A 67 11.38 5.76 -12.35
C ILE A 67 11.41 5.96 -13.86
N SER A 68 12.19 6.94 -14.34
CA SER A 68 12.29 7.25 -15.75
C SER A 68 13.72 7.69 -16.09
N GLY A 69 14.14 7.42 -17.32
CA GLY A 69 15.47 7.76 -17.81
C GLY A 69 15.98 6.71 -18.79
N LYS A 70 17.08 7.03 -19.45
CA LYS A 70 17.75 6.09 -20.35
C LYS A 70 18.29 4.92 -19.53
N ASN A 71 17.98 3.70 -19.94
CA ASN A 71 18.41 2.45 -19.29
C ASN A 71 17.93 2.30 -17.82
N CYS A 72 16.86 3.01 -17.39
CA CYS A 72 16.39 2.95 -16.00
C CYS A 72 16.06 1.53 -15.54
N GLU A 73 15.61 0.65 -16.41
CA GLU A 73 15.32 -0.76 -16.11
C GLU A 73 16.60 -1.52 -15.74
N LEU A 74 17.68 -1.32 -16.47
CA LEU A 74 18.96 -1.97 -16.21
C LEU A 74 19.61 -1.47 -14.90
N GLU A 75 19.52 -0.16 -14.66
CA GLU A 75 20.03 0.43 -13.42
C GLU A 75 19.20 -0.03 -12.21
N LEU A 76 17.89 -0.09 -12.35
CA LEU A 76 17.01 -0.59 -11.30
C LEU A 76 17.27 -2.07 -11.00
N ALA A 77 17.57 -2.88 -12.02
CA ALA A 77 17.89 -4.30 -11.84
C ALA A 77 19.14 -4.53 -10.98
N GLN A 78 20.06 -3.56 -10.93
CA GLN A 78 21.23 -3.65 -10.05
C GLN A 78 20.93 -3.32 -8.58
N LEU A 79 19.82 -2.66 -8.31
CA LEU A 79 19.42 -2.21 -6.97
C LEU A 79 18.37 -3.12 -6.33
N THR A 80 17.72 -3.97 -7.12
CA THR A 80 16.61 -4.81 -6.64
C THR A 80 16.94 -6.29 -6.76
N THR A 81 16.31 -7.11 -5.95
CA THR A 81 16.45 -8.57 -5.98
C THR A 81 15.67 -9.24 -7.11
N ASN A 82 14.68 -8.53 -7.67
CA ASN A 82 13.93 -8.94 -8.84
C ASN A 82 14.46 -8.22 -10.07
N ASP A 83 14.33 -8.87 -11.22
CA ASP A 83 14.75 -8.32 -12.51
C ASP A 83 13.60 -7.58 -13.21
N PRO A 84 13.55 -6.24 -13.13
CA PRO A 84 12.50 -5.45 -13.75
C PRO A 84 12.54 -5.46 -15.28
N THR A 85 13.66 -5.85 -15.91
CA THR A 85 13.76 -5.95 -17.38
C THR A 85 12.84 -7.03 -17.96
N ARG A 86 12.36 -7.95 -17.11
CA ARG A 86 11.43 -9.04 -17.48
C ARG A 86 9.97 -8.59 -17.45
N LEU A 87 9.68 -7.40 -16.93
CA LEU A 87 8.32 -6.87 -16.88
C LEU A 87 7.88 -6.33 -18.23
N LEU A 88 6.67 -6.65 -18.62
CA LEU A 88 6.03 -6.09 -19.81
C LEU A 88 5.10 -4.93 -19.40
N PRO A 89 4.78 -3.99 -20.32
CA PRO A 89 3.82 -2.93 -20.04
C PRO A 89 2.50 -3.50 -19.48
N GLY A 90 2.03 -2.93 -18.37
CA GLY A 90 0.83 -3.37 -17.67
C GLY A 90 1.02 -4.50 -16.65
N ARG A 91 2.27 -4.82 -16.33
CA ARG A 91 2.60 -5.83 -15.30
C ARG A 91 3.50 -5.27 -14.25
#